data_cd4b5ae9e0d660fcdf4e9bbf702d95e5
#
_entry.id   cd4b5ae9e0d660fcdf4e9bbf702d95e5
#
_cell.length_a   1.000
_cell.length_b   1.000
_cell.length_c   1.000
_cell.angle_alpha   90.00
_cell.angle_beta   90.00
_cell.angle_gamma   90.00
#
_symmetry.space_group_name_H-M   'P 1'
#
loop_
_entity.id
_entity.type
_entity.pdbx_description
1 polymer ?
#
loop_
_entity_poly.entity_id
_entity_poly.type
_entity_poly.pdbx_seq_one_letter_code
_entity_poly.pdbx_strand_id
1 'polypeptide(L)'
;MPKLSDSLTFTNGSTLKNRFVLAPLTNLQSGVDGVLSDDEYHWLTLRARGGFGLTMTCAASVQHEGVGFPGQLGAHDERHMPGLQRLAAGIKKEASHAVVQLQHSGMRSMADYCGGKPQCPSDDEKTGSVAMTSGQVEQLIADFISAAERCQRAGFDGVELHGAHGYLLCEFLSPEYNRREDHYGGSPENRARILMEIIEGVHQRCGRGFSLGVRLSPERFGLDTAEIRQLTTKLLADERLDYIDMSLWDLSKPCEHPDFAGQTLAEVFTSLPRDTVKLGAAGKLYSAASCEAAIASGFDFVLIGRGAVLHHDFPMRAMNNDEFQTIALPVTRAHLTEEGVSKTFADYLATWEGFVAD
;
A
#
# COMPACT_ATOMS: atom_id res chain seq x y z
N MET A 1 1.45 1.89 27.36
CA MET A 1 1.63 1.87 25.90
C MET A 1 0.63 0.89 25.31
N PRO A 2 0.10 1.13 24.13
CA PRO A 2 -0.80 0.19 23.46
C PRO A 2 -0.04 -1.11 23.15
N LYS A 3 -0.77 -2.24 23.16
CA LYS A 3 -0.25 -3.56 22.81
C LYS A 3 -0.62 -3.93 21.37
N LEU A 4 0.13 -4.82 20.75
CA LEU A 4 -0.16 -5.33 19.40
C LEU A 4 -1.56 -5.98 19.32
N SER A 5 -2.03 -6.60 20.41
CA SER A 5 -3.35 -7.23 20.50
C SER A 5 -4.51 -6.26 20.78
N ASP A 6 -4.23 -4.99 21.10
CA ASP A 6 -5.29 -4.01 21.34
C ASP A 6 -6.00 -3.66 20.03
N SER A 7 -7.31 -3.48 20.11
CA SER A 7 -8.10 -2.98 19.00
C SER A 7 -7.66 -1.56 18.60
N LEU A 8 -7.87 -1.21 17.33
CA LEU A 8 -7.57 0.11 16.79
C LEU A 8 -8.80 0.68 16.10
N THR A 9 -9.27 1.83 16.55
CA THR A 9 -10.42 2.51 15.94
C THR A 9 -9.95 3.61 14.99
N PHE A 10 -10.48 3.61 13.78
CA PHE A 10 -10.24 4.61 12.75
C PHE A 10 -11.14 5.83 12.90
N THR A 11 -10.83 6.89 12.16
CA THR A 11 -11.59 8.16 12.18
C THR A 11 -13.05 7.96 11.80
N ASN A 12 -13.35 7.05 10.88
CA ASN A 12 -14.69 6.70 10.44
C ASN A 12 -15.49 5.83 11.44
N GLY A 13 -14.89 5.47 12.58
CA GLY A 13 -15.48 4.64 13.62
C GLY A 13 -15.33 3.12 13.42
N SER A 14 -14.79 2.65 12.31
CA SER A 14 -14.49 1.23 12.16
C SER A 14 -13.35 0.79 13.07
N THR A 15 -13.40 -0.46 13.54
CA THR A 15 -12.46 -0.95 14.55
C THR A 15 -11.79 -2.24 14.07
N LEU A 16 -10.47 -2.22 13.99
CA LEU A 16 -9.64 -3.40 13.75
C LEU A 16 -9.52 -4.22 15.04
N LYS A 17 -9.53 -5.55 14.93
CA LYS A 17 -9.40 -6.47 16.07
C LYS A 17 -8.02 -6.44 16.77
N ASN A 18 -7.00 -5.96 16.08
CA ASN A 18 -5.61 -5.81 16.57
C ASN A 18 -4.86 -4.80 15.68
N ARG A 19 -3.57 -4.57 15.95
CA ARG A 19 -2.72 -3.59 15.27
C ARG A 19 -1.87 -4.15 14.12
N PHE A 20 -2.17 -5.35 13.66
CA PHE A 20 -1.48 -5.96 12.52
C PHE A 20 -2.24 -5.73 11.21
N VAL A 21 -1.57 -5.16 10.24
CA VAL A 21 -2.05 -4.95 8.88
C VAL A 21 -1.20 -5.80 7.91
N LEU A 22 -1.86 -6.52 7.02
CA LEU A 22 -1.16 -7.17 5.90
C LEU A 22 -0.74 -6.08 4.91
N ALA A 23 0.57 -5.90 4.72
CA ALA A 23 1.08 -4.97 3.73
C ALA A 23 0.72 -5.44 2.31
N PRO A 24 0.37 -4.51 1.40
CA PRO A 24 0.17 -4.85 0.00
C PRO A 24 1.46 -5.35 -0.63
N LEU A 25 1.43 -6.54 -1.23
CA LEU A 25 2.58 -7.19 -1.86
C LEU A 25 2.24 -7.58 -3.29
N THR A 26 3.12 -7.23 -4.23
CA THR A 26 3.09 -7.78 -5.59
C THR A 26 3.25 -9.29 -5.52
N ASN A 27 2.31 -10.02 -6.08
CA ASN A 27 2.25 -11.49 -6.00
C ASN A 27 2.08 -12.17 -7.37
N LEU A 28 1.74 -11.42 -8.43
CA LEU A 28 1.55 -11.87 -9.82
C LEU A 28 0.48 -12.97 -9.97
N GLN A 29 -0.50 -13.04 -9.08
CA GLN A 29 -1.40 -14.20 -9.00
C GLN A 29 -2.76 -14.00 -9.68
N SER A 30 -3.18 -12.76 -9.97
CA SER A 30 -4.43 -12.51 -10.72
C SER A 30 -4.31 -12.89 -12.20
N GLY A 31 -5.42 -12.94 -12.93
CA GLY A 31 -5.43 -13.14 -14.38
C GLY A 31 -4.73 -12.00 -15.11
N VAL A 32 -4.32 -12.25 -16.36
CA VAL A 32 -3.69 -11.21 -17.21
C VAL A 32 -4.61 -10.03 -17.52
N ASP A 33 -5.91 -10.24 -17.37
CA ASP A 33 -6.97 -9.24 -17.52
C ASP A 33 -7.37 -8.57 -16.18
N GLY A 34 -6.63 -8.84 -15.10
CA GLY A 34 -6.86 -8.31 -13.76
C GLY A 34 -7.97 -9.01 -12.98
N VAL A 35 -8.57 -10.09 -13.51
CA VAL A 35 -9.58 -10.86 -12.79
C VAL A 35 -8.94 -11.67 -11.66
N LEU A 36 -9.54 -11.62 -10.47
CA LEU A 36 -9.08 -12.37 -9.29
C LEU A 36 -8.97 -13.88 -9.59
N SER A 37 -7.82 -14.47 -9.29
CA SER A 37 -7.61 -15.92 -9.34
C SER A 37 -7.97 -16.61 -8.02
N ASP A 38 -8.05 -17.95 -8.06
CA ASP A 38 -8.19 -18.74 -6.84
C ASP A 38 -6.92 -18.68 -5.95
N ASP A 39 -5.74 -18.57 -6.56
CA ASP A 39 -4.47 -18.47 -5.84
C ASP A 39 -4.40 -17.18 -5.04
N GLU A 40 -4.74 -16.02 -5.64
CA GLU A 40 -4.74 -14.75 -4.93
C GLU A 40 -5.84 -14.68 -3.87
N TYR A 41 -7.02 -15.22 -4.16
CA TYR A 41 -8.08 -15.36 -3.17
C TYR A 41 -7.61 -16.19 -1.97
N HIS A 42 -6.99 -17.35 -2.22
CA HIS A 42 -6.46 -18.22 -1.17
C HIS A 42 -5.37 -17.49 -0.34
N TRP A 43 -4.41 -16.84 -1.00
CA TRP A 43 -3.35 -16.07 -0.38
C TRP A 43 -3.89 -15.04 0.62
N LEU A 44 -4.83 -14.20 0.20
CA LEU A 44 -5.35 -13.10 1.02
C LEU A 44 -6.26 -13.62 2.15
N THR A 45 -7.15 -14.57 1.87
CA THR A 45 -8.07 -15.10 2.89
C THR A 45 -7.35 -15.95 3.94
N LEU A 46 -6.26 -16.63 3.57
CA LEU A 46 -5.43 -17.36 4.53
C LEU A 46 -4.76 -16.41 5.54
N ARG A 47 -4.28 -15.23 5.09
CA ARG A 47 -3.72 -14.19 5.99
C ARG A 47 -4.79 -13.57 6.89
N ALA A 48 -5.97 -13.29 6.35
CA ALA A 48 -7.10 -12.84 7.16
C ALA A 48 -7.42 -13.83 8.30
N ARG A 49 -7.46 -15.14 7.99
CA ARG A 49 -7.59 -16.23 8.96
C ARG A 49 -6.43 -16.31 9.92
N GLY A 50 -5.21 -16.01 9.45
CA GLY A 50 -3.98 -15.95 10.24
C GLY A 50 -3.91 -14.81 11.25
N GLY A 51 -4.98 -14.01 11.37
CA GLY A 51 -5.15 -13.06 12.46
C GLY A 51 -4.91 -11.60 12.12
N PHE A 52 -4.63 -11.25 10.86
CA PHE A 52 -4.50 -9.84 10.49
C PHE A 52 -5.78 -9.06 10.79
N GLY A 53 -5.65 -7.91 11.47
CA GLY A 53 -6.76 -7.00 11.78
C GLY A 53 -7.28 -6.31 10.52
N LEU A 54 -6.38 -5.98 9.59
CA LEU A 54 -6.69 -5.49 8.25
C LEU A 54 -5.91 -6.31 7.22
N THR A 55 -6.62 -6.79 6.21
CA THR A 55 -6.03 -7.49 5.05
C THR A 55 -6.16 -6.60 3.84
N MET A 56 -5.00 -6.15 3.33
CA MET A 56 -4.92 -5.33 2.13
C MET A 56 -4.58 -6.21 0.92
N THR A 57 -5.22 -5.95 -0.21
CA THR A 57 -4.92 -6.63 -1.47
C THR A 57 -3.52 -6.26 -1.97
N CYS A 58 -3.00 -6.94 -2.99
CA CYS A 58 -1.95 -6.34 -3.81
C CYS A 58 -2.46 -5.04 -4.45
N ALA A 59 -1.54 -4.27 -5.03
CA ALA A 59 -1.89 -3.04 -5.73
C ALA A 59 -2.80 -3.35 -6.94
N ALA A 60 -4.04 -2.84 -6.90
CA ALA A 60 -5.02 -3.01 -7.97
C ALA A 60 -4.99 -1.83 -8.94
N SER A 61 -4.96 -2.11 -10.24
CA SER A 61 -4.93 -1.08 -11.28
C SER A 61 -6.25 -0.33 -11.39
N VAL A 62 -6.20 1.01 -11.46
CA VAL A 62 -7.36 1.89 -11.64
C VAL A 62 -7.63 2.26 -13.09
N GLN A 63 -6.67 1.98 -13.99
CA GLN A 63 -6.75 2.12 -15.43
C GLN A 63 -6.02 0.97 -16.10
N HIS A 64 -6.42 0.61 -17.32
CA HIS A 64 -5.68 -0.37 -18.13
C HIS A 64 -4.25 0.11 -18.43
N GLU A 65 -4.11 1.40 -18.74
CA GLU A 65 -2.84 2.08 -19.02
C GLU A 65 -1.90 2.10 -17.80
N GLY A 66 -2.46 1.88 -16.61
CA GLY A 66 -1.73 1.83 -15.35
C GLY A 66 -1.26 0.45 -14.92
N VAL A 67 -1.48 -0.59 -15.72
CA VAL A 67 -1.04 -1.97 -15.39
C VAL A 67 0.49 -2.05 -15.42
N GLY A 68 1.08 -2.48 -14.30
CA GLY A 68 2.53 -2.52 -14.10
C GLY A 68 3.16 -3.88 -14.25
N PHE A 69 2.39 -4.96 -14.16
CA PHE A 69 2.93 -6.32 -14.21
C PHE A 69 1.84 -7.34 -14.56
N PRO A 70 2.21 -8.50 -15.14
CA PRO A 70 1.27 -9.58 -15.41
C PRO A 70 0.67 -10.11 -14.10
N GLY A 71 -0.61 -10.44 -14.11
CA GLY A 71 -1.30 -10.94 -12.91
C GLY A 71 -1.52 -9.87 -11.83
N GLN A 72 -1.52 -8.59 -12.19
CA GLN A 72 -1.96 -7.52 -11.31
C GLN A 72 -3.49 -7.53 -11.20
N LEU A 73 -4.00 -7.44 -9.95
CA LEU A 73 -5.44 -7.30 -9.71
C LEU A 73 -5.98 -6.01 -10.38
N GLY A 74 -7.16 -6.08 -10.95
CA GLY A 74 -7.85 -4.94 -11.56
C GLY A 74 -8.97 -4.40 -10.68
N ALA A 75 -9.14 -3.07 -10.70
CA ALA A 75 -10.29 -2.37 -10.11
C ALA A 75 -10.93 -1.37 -11.10
N HIS A 76 -10.49 -1.36 -12.35
CA HIS A 76 -10.86 -0.36 -13.35
C HIS A 76 -12.08 -0.73 -14.22
N ASP A 77 -12.55 -1.97 -14.19
CA ASP A 77 -13.62 -2.45 -15.06
C ASP A 77 -14.67 -3.26 -14.28
N GLU A 78 -15.92 -3.27 -14.74
CA GLU A 78 -17.01 -4.06 -14.11
C GLU A 78 -16.78 -5.58 -14.18
N ARG A 79 -15.93 -6.05 -15.10
CA ARG A 79 -15.52 -7.48 -15.16
C ARG A 79 -14.83 -7.95 -13.88
N HIS A 80 -14.22 -7.04 -13.12
CA HIS A 80 -13.53 -7.36 -11.86
C HIS A 80 -14.52 -7.54 -10.68
N MET A 81 -15.75 -7.01 -10.79
CA MET A 81 -16.72 -7.00 -9.70
C MET A 81 -16.97 -8.37 -9.06
N PRO A 82 -17.22 -9.48 -9.82
CA PRO A 82 -17.48 -10.77 -9.19
C PRO A 82 -16.31 -11.26 -8.33
N GLY A 83 -15.07 -11.06 -8.81
CA GLY A 83 -13.85 -11.41 -8.07
C GLY A 83 -13.68 -10.54 -6.82
N LEU A 84 -13.84 -9.22 -6.96
CA LEU A 84 -13.75 -8.29 -5.84
C LEU A 84 -14.79 -8.57 -4.77
N GLN A 85 -16.05 -8.87 -5.14
CA GLN A 85 -17.12 -9.27 -4.20
C GLN A 85 -16.77 -10.54 -3.43
N ARG A 86 -16.30 -11.55 -4.15
CA ARG A 86 -15.84 -12.81 -3.55
C ARG A 86 -14.72 -12.58 -2.56
N LEU A 87 -13.74 -11.75 -2.91
CA LEU A 87 -12.57 -11.47 -2.08
C LEU A 87 -12.96 -10.71 -0.81
N ALA A 88 -13.74 -9.62 -0.94
CA ALA A 88 -14.23 -8.85 0.20
C ALA A 88 -14.98 -9.74 1.20
N ALA A 89 -15.91 -10.56 0.70
CA ALA A 89 -16.66 -11.51 1.54
C ALA A 89 -15.75 -12.54 2.22
N GLY A 90 -14.74 -13.05 1.51
CA GLY A 90 -13.79 -14.04 2.04
C GLY A 90 -12.91 -13.47 3.16
N ILE A 91 -12.39 -12.26 2.99
CA ILE A 91 -11.58 -11.56 4.02
C ILE A 91 -12.44 -11.23 5.25
N LYS A 92 -13.62 -10.66 5.05
CA LYS A 92 -14.52 -10.24 6.14
C LYS A 92 -15.07 -11.42 6.94
N LYS A 93 -15.22 -12.60 6.33
CA LYS A 93 -15.58 -13.83 7.04
C LYS A 93 -14.61 -14.18 8.16
N GLU A 94 -13.34 -13.78 8.03
CA GLU A 94 -12.28 -14.03 9.03
C GLU A 94 -12.14 -12.84 10.02
N ALA A 95 -13.15 -11.97 10.11
CA ALA A 95 -13.16 -10.77 10.94
C ALA A 95 -11.92 -9.88 10.72
N SER A 96 -11.48 -9.76 9.47
CA SER A 96 -10.42 -8.85 9.03
C SER A 96 -11.03 -7.72 8.20
N HIS A 97 -10.61 -6.49 8.44
CA HIS A 97 -11.02 -5.33 7.66
C HIS A 97 -10.45 -5.44 6.24
N ALA A 98 -11.30 -5.37 5.23
CA ALA A 98 -10.93 -5.65 3.85
C ALA A 98 -10.66 -4.34 3.09
N VAL A 99 -9.43 -4.14 2.62
CA VAL A 99 -9.00 -2.92 1.92
C VAL A 99 -8.36 -3.26 0.59
N VAL A 100 -8.65 -2.47 -0.46
CA VAL A 100 -7.98 -2.54 -1.76
C VAL A 100 -6.96 -1.43 -1.87
N GLN A 101 -5.69 -1.75 -2.17
CA GLN A 101 -4.73 -0.71 -2.53
C GLN A 101 -4.93 -0.33 -4.00
N LEU A 102 -5.25 0.93 -4.28
CA LEU A 102 -5.46 1.48 -5.62
C LEU A 102 -4.18 2.08 -6.18
N GLN A 103 -3.84 1.73 -7.42
CA GLN A 103 -2.57 2.10 -8.05
C GLN A 103 -2.73 2.39 -9.55
N HIS A 104 -1.85 3.26 -10.03
CA HIS A 104 -1.44 3.37 -11.44
C HIS A 104 0.09 3.31 -11.48
N SER A 105 0.67 2.46 -12.33
CA SER A 105 2.10 2.17 -12.28
C SER A 105 3.00 3.27 -12.84
N GLY A 106 2.42 4.27 -13.53
CA GLY A 106 3.20 5.40 -14.04
C GLY A 106 4.25 4.97 -15.04
N MET A 107 5.46 5.52 -14.92
CA MET A 107 6.61 5.15 -15.77
C MET A 107 7.02 3.68 -15.62
N ARG A 108 6.51 2.97 -14.62
CA ARG A 108 6.75 1.53 -14.39
C ARG A 108 5.68 0.65 -15.02
N SER A 109 4.68 1.22 -15.72
CA SER A 109 3.74 0.42 -16.51
C SER A 109 4.50 -0.34 -17.58
N MET A 110 4.09 -1.58 -17.81
CA MET A 110 4.72 -2.41 -18.84
C MET A 110 3.96 -2.24 -20.16
N ALA A 111 4.63 -1.77 -21.21
CA ALA A 111 4.04 -1.47 -22.52
C ALA A 111 3.18 -2.60 -23.10
N ASP A 112 3.60 -3.85 -22.89
CA ASP A 112 2.89 -5.05 -23.35
C ASP A 112 1.55 -5.28 -22.61
N TYR A 113 1.38 -4.69 -21.42
CA TYR A 113 0.19 -4.86 -20.59
C TYR A 113 -0.65 -3.61 -20.44
N CYS A 114 -0.06 -2.42 -20.64
CA CYS A 114 -0.78 -1.15 -20.53
C CYS A 114 -1.29 -0.59 -21.87
N GLY A 115 -1.12 -1.36 -22.95
CA GLY A 115 -1.65 -1.00 -24.27
C GLY A 115 -0.89 0.10 -25.01
N GLY A 116 0.31 0.50 -24.55
CA GLY A 116 1.08 1.55 -25.22
C GLY A 116 2.26 2.05 -24.39
N LYS A 117 2.67 3.30 -24.63
CA LYS A 117 3.73 3.92 -23.85
C LYS A 117 3.26 4.20 -22.42
N PRO A 118 4.08 3.90 -21.41
CA PRO A 118 3.78 4.28 -20.03
C PRO A 118 3.53 5.78 -19.91
N GLN A 119 2.59 6.16 -19.06
CA GLN A 119 2.22 7.55 -18.79
C GLN A 119 2.79 8.01 -17.45
N CYS A 120 3.28 9.24 -17.39
CA CYS A 120 3.94 9.81 -16.22
C CYS A 120 3.68 11.33 -16.13
N PRO A 121 4.13 12.02 -15.06
CA PRO A 121 3.91 13.46 -14.94
C PRO A 121 4.62 14.29 -16.03
N SER A 122 5.84 13.88 -16.44
CA SER A 122 6.64 14.58 -17.44
C SER A 122 7.45 13.56 -18.25
N ASP A 123 7.68 13.83 -19.52
CA ASP A 123 8.44 12.91 -20.40
C ASP A 123 9.72 12.42 -19.73
N ASP A 124 9.97 11.12 -19.82
CA ASP A 124 11.16 10.49 -19.28
C ASP A 124 11.83 9.62 -20.36
N GLU A 125 13.01 10.08 -20.84
CA GLU A 125 13.75 9.41 -21.91
C GLU A 125 14.31 8.04 -21.48
N LYS A 126 14.58 7.86 -20.18
CA LYS A 126 15.19 6.62 -19.67
C LYS A 126 14.21 5.45 -19.73
N THR A 127 12.94 5.73 -19.40
CA THR A 127 11.87 4.73 -19.42
C THR A 127 11.06 4.75 -20.73
N GLY A 128 11.21 5.79 -21.54
CA GLY A 128 10.39 6.03 -22.74
C GLY A 128 8.95 6.43 -22.44
N SER A 129 8.68 6.82 -21.19
CA SER A 129 7.35 7.25 -20.72
C SER A 129 7.02 8.65 -21.24
N VAL A 130 5.72 8.90 -21.44
CA VAL A 130 5.21 10.17 -21.98
C VAL A 130 4.41 10.95 -20.93
N ALA A 131 4.53 12.28 -21.00
CA ALA A 131 3.80 13.18 -20.11
C ALA A 131 2.29 13.08 -20.33
N MET A 132 1.53 12.97 -19.25
CA MET A 132 0.07 13.09 -19.28
C MET A 132 -0.32 14.54 -19.58
N THR A 133 -1.31 14.74 -20.44
CA THR A 133 -1.99 16.03 -20.58
C THR A 133 -2.80 16.33 -19.31
N SER A 134 -3.17 17.60 -19.07
CA SER A 134 -4.02 17.97 -17.92
C SER A 134 -5.37 17.23 -17.96
N GLY A 135 -5.98 17.04 -19.13
CA GLY A 135 -7.21 16.26 -19.27
C GLY A 135 -7.03 14.76 -18.95
N GLN A 136 -5.85 14.17 -19.20
CA GLN A 136 -5.54 12.80 -18.77
C GLN A 136 -5.35 12.71 -17.26
N VAL A 137 -4.78 13.73 -16.61
CA VAL A 137 -4.67 13.80 -15.14
C VAL A 137 -6.06 13.90 -14.52
N GLU A 138 -6.95 14.74 -15.04
CA GLU A 138 -8.34 14.85 -14.59
C GLU A 138 -9.10 13.52 -14.75
N GLN A 139 -8.92 12.84 -15.88
CA GLN A 139 -9.51 11.51 -16.11
C GLN A 139 -8.96 10.47 -15.12
N LEU A 140 -7.66 10.48 -14.86
CA LEU A 140 -7.03 9.60 -13.87
C LEU A 140 -7.63 9.80 -12.47
N ILE A 141 -7.83 11.05 -12.04
CA ILE A 141 -8.50 11.37 -10.77
C ILE A 141 -9.90 10.74 -10.74
N ALA A 142 -10.68 10.93 -11.80
CA ALA A 142 -12.02 10.35 -11.92
C ALA A 142 -11.99 8.80 -11.88
N ASP A 143 -10.97 8.18 -12.45
CA ASP A 143 -10.83 6.72 -12.47
C ASP A 143 -10.42 6.15 -11.10
N PHE A 144 -9.56 6.83 -10.33
CA PHE A 144 -9.32 6.48 -8.93
C PHE A 144 -10.60 6.52 -8.10
N ILE A 145 -11.39 7.59 -8.25
CA ILE A 145 -12.67 7.74 -7.55
C ILE A 145 -13.65 6.62 -7.95
N SER A 146 -13.76 6.34 -9.25
CA SER A 146 -14.63 5.27 -9.77
C SER A 146 -14.19 3.89 -9.33
N ALA A 147 -12.88 3.63 -9.23
CA ALA A 147 -12.33 2.40 -8.70
C ALA A 147 -12.65 2.23 -7.20
N ALA A 148 -12.54 3.31 -6.41
CA ALA A 148 -12.92 3.30 -5.00
C ALA A 148 -14.41 2.99 -4.81
N GLU A 149 -15.31 3.64 -5.59
CA GLU A 149 -16.75 3.35 -5.57
C GLU A 149 -17.04 1.89 -5.97
N ARG A 150 -16.32 1.36 -6.96
CA ARG A 150 -16.43 -0.05 -7.35
C ARG A 150 -16.02 -0.99 -6.22
N CYS A 151 -14.93 -0.69 -5.51
CA CYS A 151 -14.51 -1.46 -4.34
C CYS A 151 -15.54 -1.40 -3.21
N GLN A 152 -16.15 -0.24 -2.95
CA GLN A 152 -17.24 -0.10 -1.99
C GLN A 152 -18.46 -0.95 -2.38
N ARG A 153 -18.89 -0.89 -3.64
CA ARG A 153 -19.99 -1.70 -4.18
C ARG A 153 -19.68 -3.20 -4.11
N ALA A 154 -18.41 -3.58 -4.21
CA ALA A 154 -17.97 -4.98 -4.04
C ALA A 154 -17.98 -5.43 -2.57
N GLY A 155 -18.17 -4.52 -1.61
CA GLY A 155 -18.29 -4.84 -0.19
C GLY A 155 -16.99 -4.75 0.60
N PHE A 156 -15.93 -4.17 0.04
CA PHE A 156 -14.73 -3.79 0.81
C PHE A 156 -15.08 -2.71 1.84
N ASP A 157 -14.30 -2.66 2.90
CA ASP A 157 -14.47 -1.69 3.97
C ASP A 157 -13.72 -0.38 3.68
N GLY A 158 -12.79 -0.40 2.74
CA GLY A 158 -12.02 0.79 2.37
C GLY A 158 -11.07 0.59 1.19
N VAL A 159 -10.35 1.67 0.87
CA VAL A 159 -9.25 1.68 -0.09
C VAL A 159 -8.03 2.42 0.47
N GLU A 160 -6.86 2.09 -0.06
CA GLU A 160 -5.63 2.82 0.17
C GLU A 160 -5.10 3.39 -1.15
N LEU A 161 -4.71 4.65 -1.17
CA LEU A 161 -4.10 5.30 -2.32
C LEU A 161 -2.59 5.06 -2.31
N HIS A 162 -2.06 4.46 -3.38
CA HIS A 162 -0.64 4.11 -3.46
C HIS A 162 0.23 5.28 -3.92
N GLY A 163 0.63 6.14 -2.98
CA GLY A 163 1.52 7.30 -3.20
C GLY A 163 3.00 7.01 -2.90
N ALA A 164 3.45 5.76 -3.08
CA ALA A 164 4.79 5.31 -2.72
C ALA A 164 5.50 4.58 -3.87
N HIS A 165 6.76 4.18 -3.66
CA HIS A 165 7.56 3.25 -4.46
C HIS A 165 7.85 3.66 -5.91
N GLY A 166 7.74 4.95 -6.24
CA GLY A 166 7.96 5.44 -7.60
C GLY A 166 6.88 4.98 -8.58
N TYR A 167 5.64 4.81 -8.12
CA TYR A 167 4.46 4.69 -8.95
C TYR A 167 3.81 6.06 -9.17
N LEU A 168 2.80 6.16 -10.00
CA LEU A 168 2.35 7.43 -10.57
C LEU A 168 2.06 8.53 -9.54
N LEU A 169 1.34 8.26 -8.45
CA LEU A 169 1.09 9.28 -7.42
C LEU A 169 2.39 9.71 -6.72
N CYS A 170 3.34 8.77 -6.50
CA CYS A 170 4.67 9.08 -6.01
C CYS A 170 5.49 9.91 -7.02
N GLU A 171 5.37 9.61 -8.32
CA GLU A 171 6.01 10.39 -9.38
C GLU A 171 5.49 11.84 -9.41
N PHE A 172 4.18 12.04 -9.20
CA PHE A 172 3.60 13.39 -9.09
C PHE A 172 4.15 14.16 -7.89
N LEU A 173 4.39 13.51 -6.75
CA LEU A 173 4.98 14.14 -5.56
C LEU A 173 6.45 14.51 -5.75
N SER A 174 7.16 13.84 -6.65
CA SER A 174 8.60 14.01 -6.85
C SER A 174 8.95 15.29 -7.60
N PRO A 175 9.81 16.19 -7.05
CA PRO A 175 10.34 17.32 -7.81
C PRO A 175 11.26 16.88 -8.97
N GLU A 176 11.83 15.68 -8.94
CA GLU A 176 12.68 15.15 -10.00
C GLU A 176 11.86 14.68 -11.21
N TYR A 177 10.79 13.92 -10.97
CA TYR A 177 9.98 13.32 -12.02
C TYR A 177 8.85 14.22 -12.48
N ASN A 178 8.31 15.09 -11.62
CA ASN A 178 7.26 16.03 -11.95
C ASN A 178 7.83 17.42 -12.26
N ARG A 179 8.12 17.66 -13.53
CA ARG A 179 8.62 18.92 -14.07
C ARG A 179 7.52 19.71 -14.81
N ARG A 180 6.26 19.45 -14.46
CA ARG A 180 5.10 20.14 -15.05
C ARG A 180 5.07 21.62 -14.65
N GLU A 181 4.56 22.45 -15.57
CA GLU A 181 4.39 23.90 -15.36
C GLU A 181 2.90 24.28 -15.17
N ASP A 182 1.99 23.29 -15.21
CA ASP A 182 0.58 23.49 -14.90
C ASP A 182 0.31 23.38 -13.38
N HIS A 183 -0.97 23.44 -13.00
CA HIS A 183 -1.39 23.39 -11.59
C HIS A 183 -1.16 22.04 -10.87
N TYR A 184 -0.63 21.02 -11.56
CA TYR A 184 -0.20 19.75 -10.99
C TYR A 184 1.32 19.64 -10.83
N GLY A 185 2.08 20.71 -11.10
CA GLY A 185 3.54 20.75 -11.00
C GLY A 185 4.08 22.01 -10.32
N GLY A 186 5.40 22.10 -10.21
CA GLY A 186 6.10 23.24 -9.58
C GLY A 186 6.14 23.09 -8.05
N SER A 187 5.31 23.80 -7.28
CA SER A 187 5.37 23.77 -5.82
C SER A 187 4.96 22.42 -5.22
N PRO A 188 5.39 22.08 -4.00
CA PRO A 188 4.97 20.86 -3.30
C PRO A 188 3.44 20.73 -3.19
N GLU A 189 2.72 21.84 -3.00
CA GLU A 189 1.27 21.87 -2.95
C GLU A 189 0.64 21.48 -4.29
N ASN A 190 1.19 21.98 -5.39
CA ASN A 190 0.70 21.63 -6.73
C ASN A 190 1.03 20.18 -7.08
N ARG A 191 2.23 19.69 -6.73
CA ARG A 191 2.57 18.28 -6.95
C ARG A 191 1.70 17.32 -6.14
N ALA A 192 1.27 17.71 -4.95
CA ALA A 192 0.35 16.94 -4.12
C ALA A 192 -1.13 17.09 -4.52
N ARG A 193 -1.48 18.04 -5.40
CA ARG A 193 -2.86 18.36 -5.77
C ARG A 193 -3.64 17.14 -6.27
N ILE A 194 -3.05 16.33 -7.14
CA ILE A 194 -3.70 15.12 -7.65
C ILE A 194 -4.13 14.19 -6.52
N LEU A 195 -3.27 13.98 -5.52
CA LEU A 195 -3.58 13.14 -4.35
C LEU A 195 -4.73 13.75 -3.53
N MET A 196 -4.70 15.07 -3.32
CA MET A 196 -5.74 15.77 -2.54
C MET A 196 -7.10 15.76 -3.25
N GLU A 197 -7.13 15.90 -4.57
CA GLU A 197 -8.35 15.83 -5.38
C GLU A 197 -8.94 14.40 -5.39
N ILE A 198 -8.09 13.35 -5.42
CA ILE A 198 -8.54 11.97 -5.28
C ILE A 198 -9.14 11.75 -3.88
N ILE A 199 -8.47 12.19 -2.81
CA ILE A 199 -8.98 12.08 -1.43
C ILE A 199 -10.35 12.74 -1.31
N GLU A 200 -10.49 13.98 -1.79
CA GLU A 200 -11.76 14.69 -1.78
C GLU A 200 -12.85 13.94 -2.55
N GLY A 201 -12.55 13.51 -3.77
CA GLY A 201 -13.52 12.82 -4.63
C GLY A 201 -13.95 11.46 -4.06
N VAL A 202 -13.03 10.67 -3.49
CA VAL A 202 -13.35 9.41 -2.82
C VAL A 202 -14.23 9.67 -1.60
N HIS A 203 -13.86 10.65 -0.77
CA HIS A 203 -14.66 11.01 0.41
C HIS A 203 -16.09 11.46 0.04
N GLN A 204 -16.23 12.30 -0.99
CA GLN A 204 -17.53 12.76 -1.47
C GLN A 204 -18.38 11.62 -2.05
N ARG A 205 -17.75 10.69 -2.79
CA ARG A 205 -18.46 9.64 -3.51
C ARG A 205 -18.80 8.44 -2.63
N CYS A 206 -17.86 8.03 -1.78
CA CYS A 206 -18.01 6.84 -0.93
C CYS A 206 -18.53 7.16 0.48
N GLY A 207 -18.43 8.42 0.91
CA GLY A 207 -18.88 8.87 2.24
C GLY A 207 -17.97 8.45 3.39
N ARG A 208 -18.22 8.99 4.59
CA ARG A 208 -17.37 8.79 5.78
C ARG A 208 -17.29 7.36 6.29
N GLY A 209 -18.25 6.50 5.97
CA GLY A 209 -18.24 5.10 6.43
C GLY A 209 -17.28 4.18 5.68
N PHE A 210 -16.66 4.67 4.62
CA PHE A 210 -15.72 3.91 3.80
C PHE A 210 -14.28 4.34 4.14
N SER A 211 -13.46 3.41 4.62
CA SER A 211 -12.09 3.71 5.08
C SER A 211 -11.22 4.19 3.93
N LEU A 212 -10.47 5.26 4.17
CA LEU A 212 -9.53 5.82 3.22
C LEU A 212 -8.15 5.97 3.85
N GLY A 213 -7.15 5.29 3.27
CA GLY A 213 -5.75 5.40 3.64
C GLY A 213 -4.89 5.94 2.52
N VAL A 214 -3.70 6.38 2.87
CA VAL A 214 -2.65 6.80 1.91
C VAL A 214 -1.33 6.16 2.29
N ARG A 215 -0.69 5.51 1.32
CA ARG A 215 0.68 5.01 1.48
C ARG A 215 1.69 5.96 0.89
N LEU A 216 2.76 6.27 1.64
CA LEU A 216 3.83 7.16 1.21
C LEU A 216 5.21 6.51 1.39
N SER A 217 6.15 6.83 0.48
CA SER A 217 7.57 6.64 0.71
C SER A 217 8.16 7.93 1.29
N PRO A 218 9.03 7.85 2.32
CA PRO A 218 9.63 9.05 2.94
C PRO A 218 10.75 9.65 2.10
N GLU A 219 11.39 8.84 1.28
CA GLU A 219 12.62 9.13 0.54
C GLU A 219 12.70 8.27 -0.72
N ARG A 220 13.78 8.40 -1.49
CA ARG A 220 13.99 7.75 -2.80
C ARG A 220 13.01 8.25 -3.85
N PHE A 221 13.07 7.69 -5.04
CA PHE A 221 12.16 7.99 -6.14
C PHE A 221 12.07 9.50 -6.45
N GLY A 222 13.19 10.21 -6.29
CA GLY A 222 13.23 11.66 -6.49
C GLY A 222 12.41 12.47 -5.48
N LEU A 223 12.05 11.87 -4.33
CA LEU A 223 11.31 12.55 -3.25
C LEU A 223 12.25 13.33 -2.33
N ASP A 224 11.78 14.45 -1.84
CA ASP A 224 12.40 15.21 -0.75
C ASP A 224 11.71 14.86 0.58
N THR A 225 12.49 14.40 1.56
CA THR A 225 11.96 13.93 2.85
C THR A 225 11.28 15.06 3.65
N ALA A 226 11.76 16.30 3.55
CA ALA A 226 11.14 17.42 4.25
C ALA A 226 9.78 17.77 3.66
N GLU A 227 9.64 17.73 2.34
CA GLU A 227 8.36 17.93 1.66
C GLU A 227 7.36 16.80 1.99
N ILE A 228 7.82 15.54 1.98
CA ILE A 228 6.96 14.40 2.37
C ILE A 228 6.54 14.49 3.85
N ARG A 229 7.43 14.95 4.73
CA ARG A 229 7.09 15.21 6.13
C ARG A 229 6.02 16.30 6.27
N GLN A 230 6.11 17.38 5.51
CA GLN A 230 5.10 18.44 5.48
C GLN A 230 3.76 17.93 4.94
N LEU A 231 3.78 17.16 3.85
CA LEU A 231 2.58 16.52 3.31
C LEU A 231 1.95 15.58 4.34
N THR A 232 2.76 14.72 4.98
CA THR A 232 2.27 13.79 6.01
C THR A 232 1.63 14.55 7.17
N THR A 233 2.19 15.70 7.59
CA THR A 233 1.58 16.55 8.63
C THR A 233 0.19 17.04 8.22
N LYS A 234 0.02 17.48 6.97
CA LYS A 234 -1.29 17.91 6.44
C LYS A 234 -2.29 16.75 6.40
N LEU A 235 -1.84 15.58 5.94
CA LEU A 235 -2.69 14.39 5.84
C LEU A 235 -3.09 13.83 7.21
N LEU A 236 -2.22 13.90 8.22
CA LEU A 236 -2.54 13.49 9.60
C LEU A 236 -3.58 14.39 10.28
N ALA A 237 -3.75 15.63 9.78
CA ALA A 237 -4.78 16.55 10.23
C ALA A 237 -6.06 16.51 9.37
N ASP A 238 -6.10 15.64 8.35
CA ASP A 238 -7.21 15.55 7.40
C ASP A 238 -8.22 14.47 7.82
N GLU A 239 -9.29 14.86 8.46
CA GLU A 239 -10.34 13.95 8.96
C GLU A 239 -11.06 13.13 7.87
N ARG A 240 -10.78 13.37 6.59
CA ARG A 240 -11.26 12.53 5.49
C ARG A 240 -10.50 11.21 5.40
N LEU A 241 -9.33 11.13 6.05
CA LEU A 241 -8.48 9.95 6.11
C LEU A 241 -8.65 9.19 7.43
N ASP A 242 -8.43 7.90 7.35
CA ASP A 242 -8.38 7.01 8.51
C ASP A 242 -6.95 6.72 8.94
N TYR A 243 -6.04 6.59 7.97
CA TYR A 243 -4.66 6.27 8.28
C TYR A 243 -3.68 6.68 7.18
N ILE A 244 -2.42 6.80 7.59
CA ILE A 244 -1.24 6.91 6.72
C ILE A 244 -0.35 5.68 6.95
N ASP A 245 0.03 5.01 5.85
CA ASP A 245 1.02 3.93 5.82
C ASP A 245 2.36 4.48 5.33
N MET A 246 3.36 4.52 6.22
CA MET A 246 4.71 4.92 5.87
C MET A 246 5.56 3.70 5.47
N SER A 247 5.96 3.64 4.20
CA SER A 247 6.85 2.58 3.71
C SER A 247 8.32 2.95 3.94
N LEU A 248 8.82 2.65 5.15
CA LEU A 248 10.14 3.09 5.61
C LEU A 248 11.30 2.17 5.17
N TRP A 249 11.02 1.00 4.55
CA TRP A 249 12.00 -0.06 4.24
C TRP A 249 12.67 -0.68 5.46
N ASP A 250 13.12 0.14 6.40
CA ASP A 250 13.75 -0.21 7.65
C ASP A 250 13.45 0.90 8.67
N LEU A 251 12.76 0.57 9.75
CA LEU A 251 12.37 1.55 10.76
C LEU A 251 13.58 2.19 11.47
N SER A 252 14.66 1.43 11.59
CA SER A 252 15.89 1.86 12.28
C SER A 252 16.85 2.65 11.38
N LYS A 253 16.52 2.78 10.08
CA LYS A 253 17.40 3.49 9.13
C LYS A 253 17.55 4.95 9.54
N PRO A 254 18.80 5.47 9.68
CA PRO A 254 19.04 6.89 9.84
C PRO A 254 18.47 7.68 8.65
N CYS A 255 17.84 8.81 8.94
CA CYS A 255 17.40 9.73 7.89
C CYS A 255 18.63 10.38 7.24
N GLU A 256 18.67 10.35 5.90
CA GLU A 256 19.79 10.93 5.15
C GLU A 256 19.60 12.43 4.86
N HIS A 257 18.38 12.96 5.08
CA HIS A 257 18.08 14.39 4.85
C HIS A 257 18.77 15.26 5.92
N PRO A 258 19.49 16.34 5.51
CA PRO A 258 20.27 17.18 6.45
C PRO A 258 19.46 17.75 7.61
N ASP A 259 18.23 18.17 7.37
CA ASP A 259 17.35 18.78 8.38
C ASP A 259 16.96 17.79 9.50
N PHE A 260 17.15 16.49 9.30
CA PHE A 260 16.81 15.41 10.25
C PHE A 260 18.04 14.60 10.65
N ALA A 261 19.23 15.20 10.53
CA ALA A 261 20.48 14.51 10.90
C ALA A 261 20.43 13.99 12.34
N GLY A 262 20.81 12.72 12.52
CA GLY A 262 20.81 12.05 13.82
C GLY A 262 19.47 11.43 14.23
N GLN A 263 18.41 11.58 13.45
CA GLN A 263 17.13 10.90 13.65
C GLN A 263 17.01 9.69 12.73
N THR A 264 16.27 8.67 13.16
CA THR A 264 15.80 7.61 12.27
C THR A 264 14.59 8.08 11.47
N LEU A 265 14.29 7.40 10.34
CA LEU A 265 13.06 7.68 9.59
C LEU A 265 11.80 7.50 10.47
N ALA A 266 11.80 6.51 11.36
CA ALA A 266 10.70 6.33 12.31
C ALA A 266 10.51 7.57 13.20
N GLU A 267 11.57 8.12 13.79
CA GLU A 267 11.51 9.31 14.65
C GLU A 267 11.03 10.55 13.89
N VAL A 268 11.45 10.73 12.63
CA VAL A 268 11.02 11.85 11.78
C VAL A 268 9.50 11.89 11.64
N PHE A 269 8.85 10.74 11.48
CA PHE A 269 7.41 10.68 11.23
C PHE A 269 6.58 10.48 12.50
N THR A 270 7.06 9.74 13.51
CA THR A 270 6.33 9.57 14.78
C THR A 270 6.31 10.84 15.63
N SER A 271 7.23 11.78 15.41
CA SER A 271 7.24 13.11 16.06
C SER A 271 6.14 14.05 15.55
N LEU A 272 5.42 13.70 14.47
CA LEU A 272 4.39 14.55 13.90
C LEU A 272 3.15 14.62 14.81
N PRO A 273 2.55 15.83 14.98
CA PRO A 273 1.29 15.95 15.68
C PRO A 273 0.19 15.23 14.89
N ARG A 274 -0.67 14.53 15.62
CA ARG A 274 -1.84 13.85 15.02
C ARG A 274 -2.95 13.70 16.06
N ASP A 275 -4.18 13.71 15.56
CA ASP A 275 -5.38 13.53 16.38
C ASP A 275 -6.00 12.14 16.13
N THR A 276 -6.91 12.05 15.16
CA THR A 276 -7.70 10.84 14.88
C THR A 276 -7.10 9.95 13.82
N VAL A 277 -6.40 10.54 12.83
CA VAL A 277 -5.78 9.79 11.73
C VAL A 277 -4.61 8.96 12.26
N LYS A 278 -4.61 7.66 11.94
CA LYS A 278 -3.63 6.70 12.46
C LYS A 278 -2.39 6.67 11.58
N LEU A 279 -1.24 6.49 12.21
CA LEU A 279 0.04 6.37 11.53
C LEU A 279 0.59 4.95 11.71
N GLY A 280 0.80 4.26 10.60
CA GLY A 280 1.44 2.95 10.57
C GLY A 280 2.72 2.93 9.77
N ALA A 281 3.50 1.89 9.93
CA ALA A 281 4.72 1.71 9.16
C ALA A 281 5.01 0.27 8.77
N ALA A 282 5.60 0.13 7.57
CA ALA A 282 6.26 -1.07 7.08
C ALA A 282 7.78 -0.87 7.05
N GLY A 283 8.54 -1.84 7.57
CA GLY A 283 10.01 -1.76 7.51
C GLY A 283 10.73 -2.83 8.30
N LYS A 284 11.09 -3.96 7.67
CA LYS A 284 11.85 -5.08 8.25
C LYS A 284 11.27 -5.64 9.57
N LEU A 285 9.97 -5.77 9.67
CA LEU A 285 9.28 -6.34 10.82
C LEU A 285 9.22 -7.87 10.67
N TYR A 286 10.06 -8.59 11.40
CA TYR A 286 10.22 -10.05 11.32
C TYR A 286 10.04 -10.77 12.65
N SER A 287 9.73 -10.05 13.74
CA SER A 287 9.56 -10.62 15.07
C SER A 287 8.52 -9.88 15.89
N ALA A 288 8.00 -10.50 16.96
CA ALA A 288 7.14 -9.83 17.93
C ALA A 288 7.84 -8.58 18.50
N ALA A 289 9.09 -8.73 18.94
CA ALA A 289 9.89 -7.64 19.50
C ALA A 289 10.05 -6.46 18.55
N SER A 290 10.27 -6.70 17.23
CA SER A 290 10.38 -5.60 16.25
C SER A 290 9.05 -4.87 16.07
N CYS A 291 7.93 -5.58 16.11
CA CYS A 291 6.59 -4.99 16.05
C CYS A 291 6.26 -4.17 17.29
N GLU A 292 6.59 -4.68 18.49
CA GLU A 292 6.42 -3.95 19.75
C GLU A 292 7.27 -2.69 19.80
N ALA A 293 8.53 -2.77 19.34
CA ALA A 293 9.40 -1.61 19.24
C ALA A 293 8.82 -0.54 18.30
N ALA A 294 8.20 -0.93 17.20
CA ALA A 294 7.52 0.01 16.30
C ALA A 294 6.35 0.72 17.00
N ILE A 295 5.49 -0.01 17.70
CA ILE A 295 4.40 0.59 18.50
C ILE A 295 4.95 1.50 19.60
N ALA A 296 6.00 1.07 20.30
CA ALA A 296 6.65 1.85 21.35
C ALA A 296 7.30 3.13 20.84
N SER A 297 7.76 3.15 19.58
CA SER A 297 8.30 4.36 18.93
C SER A 297 7.23 5.36 18.51
N GLY A 298 5.93 5.00 18.63
CA GLY A 298 4.82 5.91 18.41
C GLY A 298 3.94 5.60 17.19
N PHE A 299 4.17 4.50 16.46
CA PHE A 299 3.22 4.06 15.44
C PHE A 299 1.95 3.46 16.07
N ASP A 300 0.81 3.64 15.41
CA ASP A 300 -0.48 3.12 15.87
C ASP A 300 -0.69 1.66 15.47
N PHE A 301 -0.09 1.23 14.34
CA PHE A 301 -0.18 -0.11 13.78
C PHE A 301 1.07 -0.46 12.96
N VAL A 302 1.25 -1.73 12.68
CA VAL A 302 2.39 -2.27 11.90
C VAL A 302 1.91 -2.99 10.65
N LEU A 303 2.63 -2.79 9.54
CA LEU A 303 2.35 -3.49 8.29
C LEU A 303 3.40 -4.58 8.06
N ILE A 304 2.91 -5.81 7.96
CA ILE A 304 3.75 -6.99 7.78
C ILE A 304 3.73 -7.39 6.30
N GLY A 305 4.88 -7.27 5.64
CA GLY A 305 5.09 -7.69 4.25
C GLY A 305 5.73 -9.08 4.18
N ARG A 306 7.05 -9.14 4.02
CA ARG A 306 7.78 -10.41 3.88
C ARG A 306 7.56 -11.39 5.05
N GLY A 307 7.38 -10.88 6.26
CA GLY A 307 7.03 -11.72 7.41
C GLY A 307 5.72 -12.49 7.20
N ALA A 308 4.73 -11.90 6.52
CA ALA A 308 3.47 -12.56 6.19
C ALA A 308 3.60 -13.56 5.01
N VAL A 309 4.64 -13.45 4.19
CA VAL A 309 5.00 -14.50 3.21
C VAL A 309 5.53 -15.72 3.93
N LEU A 310 6.39 -15.52 4.91
CA LEU A 310 7.05 -16.58 5.67
C LEU A 310 6.11 -17.29 6.67
N HIS A 311 5.12 -16.56 7.20
CA HIS A 311 4.14 -17.09 8.15
C HIS A 311 2.77 -16.41 7.90
N HIS A 312 1.82 -17.18 7.36
CA HIS A 312 0.47 -16.66 7.10
C HIS A 312 -0.25 -16.23 8.39
N ASP A 313 0.12 -16.83 9.52
CA ASP A 313 -0.41 -16.61 10.86
C ASP A 313 0.52 -15.74 11.73
N PHE A 314 1.38 -14.91 11.11
CA PHE A 314 2.32 -14.02 11.80
C PHE A 314 1.68 -13.26 12.98
N PRO A 315 0.48 -12.61 12.85
CA PRO A 315 -0.13 -11.90 13.98
C PRO A 315 -0.44 -12.82 15.16
N MET A 316 -0.98 -14.01 14.89
CA MET A 316 -1.32 -14.96 15.94
C MET A 316 -0.07 -15.45 16.69
N ARG A 317 1.02 -15.73 15.95
CA ARG A 317 2.30 -16.12 16.56
C ARG A 317 2.89 -15.00 17.40
N ALA A 318 2.96 -13.78 16.85
CA ALA A 318 3.52 -12.62 17.53
C ALA A 318 2.74 -12.20 18.79
N MET A 319 1.41 -12.32 18.78
CA MET A 319 0.57 -12.00 19.96
C MET A 319 0.63 -13.06 21.06
N ASN A 320 0.96 -14.31 20.74
CA ASN A 320 0.99 -15.42 21.69
C ASN A 320 2.41 -15.82 22.16
N ASN A 321 3.45 -15.26 21.56
CA ASN A 321 4.84 -15.56 21.88
C ASN A 321 5.72 -14.32 21.65
N ASP A 322 6.14 -13.70 22.73
CA ASP A 322 7.00 -12.50 22.70
C ASP A 322 8.39 -12.77 22.11
N GLU A 323 8.84 -14.03 22.09
CA GLU A 323 10.09 -14.47 21.48
C GLU A 323 9.92 -14.86 19.99
N PHE A 324 8.72 -14.73 19.42
CA PHE A 324 8.48 -15.12 18.05
C PHE A 324 9.36 -14.33 17.08
N GLN A 325 10.04 -15.10 16.21
CA GLN A 325 10.77 -14.60 15.03
C GLN A 325 10.38 -15.43 13.82
N THR A 326 10.37 -14.81 12.64
CA THR A 326 10.17 -15.55 11.39
C THR A 326 11.29 -16.57 11.18
N ILE A 327 10.98 -17.61 10.42
CA ILE A 327 11.99 -18.52 9.90
C ILE A 327 13.09 -17.73 9.17
N ALA A 328 14.35 -18.18 9.30
CA ALA A 328 15.48 -17.57 8.61
C ALA A 328 15.41 -17.80 7.10
N LEU A 329 15.87 -16.81 6.35
CA LEU A 329 16.04 -16.90 4.90
C LEU A 329 17.40 -17.55 4.53
N PRO A 330 17.49 -18.23 3.38
CA PRO A 330 16.41 -18.53 2.45
C PRO A 330 15.48 -19.64 2.92
N VAL A 331 14.22 -19.65 2.45
CA VAL A 331 13.24 -20.70 2.72
C VAL A 331 13.06 -21.63 1.52
N THR A 332 12.60 -22.86 1.76
CA THR A 332 12.30 -23.81 0.69
C THR A 332 10.95 -23.51 0.03
N ARG A 333 10.77 -23.92 -1.22
CA ARG A 333 9.47 -23.88 -1.92
C ARG A 333 8.39 -24.70 -1.18
N ALA A 334 8.77 -25.80 -0.51
CA ALA A 334 7.84 -26.59 0.30
C ALA A 334 7.27 -25.76 1.44
N HIS A 335 8.12 -25.02 2.18
CA HIS A 335 7.66 -24.10 3.22
C HIS A 335 6.71 -23.03 2.67
N LEU A 336 7.04 -22.42 1.52
CA LEU A 336 6.17 -21.42 0.89
C LEU A 336 4.80 -22.03 0.52
N THR A 337 4.76 -23.26 0.04
CA THR A 337 3.51 -23.96 -0.28
C THR A 337 2.66 -24.20 0.99
N GLU A 338 3.27 -24.62 2.10
CA GLU A 338 2.60 -24.77 3.40
C GLU A 338 2.02 -23.43 3.89
N GLU A 339 2.71 -22.31 3.59
CA GLU A 339 2.25 -20.96 3.89
C GLU A 339 1.25 -20.41 2.87
N GLY A 340 0.74 -21.24 1.94
CA GLY A 340 -0.28 -20.89 0.96
C GLY A 340 0.21 -19.98 -0.18
N VAL A 341 1.51 -20.01 -0.46
CA VAL A 341 2.12 -19.30 -1.60
C VAL A 341 1.98 -20.19 -2.85
N SER A 342 1.35 -19.65 -3.90
CA SER A 342 1.22 -20.39 -5.17
C SER A 342 2.57 -20.56 -5.87
N LYS A 343 2.61 -21.45 -6.85
CA LYS A 343 3.80 -21.65 -7.69
C LYS A 343 4.23 -20.34 -8.37
N THR A 344 3.27 -19.59 -8.94
CA THR A 344 3.54 -18.31 -9.62
C THR A 344 4.20 -17.31 -8.67
N PHE A 345 3.67 -17.18 -7.46
CA PHE A 345 4.24 -16.27 -6.47
C PHE A 345 5.59 -16.78 -5.96
N ALA A 346 5.77 -18.08 -5.74
CA ALA A 346 7.05 -18.66 -5.34
C ALA A 346 8.14 -18.45 -6.42
N ASP A 347 7.78 -18.55 -7.70
CA ASP A 347 8.69 -18.26 -8.80
C ASP A 347 9.11 -16.79 -8.83
N TYR A 348 8.17 -15.87 -8.55
CA TYR A 348 8.50 -14.46 -8.40
C TYR A 348 9.40 -14.20 -7.18
N LEU A 349 9.11 -14.81 -6.02
CA LEU A 349 9.96 -14.69 -4.82
C LEU A 349 11.37 -15.25 -5.03
N ALA A 350 11.54 -16.25 -5.89
CA ALA A 350 12.85 -16.77 -6.24
C ALA A 350 13.71 -15.77 -7.02
N THR A 351 13.12 -14.72 -7.60
CA THR A 351 13.89 -13.62 -8.19
C THR A 351 14.49 -12.66 -7.15
N TRP A 352 14.07 -12.78 -5.89
CA TRP A 352 14.62 -11.98 -4.80
C TRP A 352 15.84 -12.66 -4.22
N GLU A 353 16.99 -12.00 -4.33
CA GLU A 353 18.26 -12.55 -3.85
C GLU A 353 18.17 -13.05 -2.40
N GLY A 354 18.51 -14.33 -2.19
CA GLY A 354 18.55 -14.94 -0.87
C GLY A 354 17.17 -15.14 -0.21
N PHE A 355 16.04 -15.10 -0.95
CA PHE A 355 14.72 -15.33 -0.36
C PHE A 355 14.29 -16.79 -0.44
N VAL A 356 14.47 -17.46 -1.58
CA VAL A 356 14.10 -18.87 -1.79
C VAL A 356 15.36 -19.71 -1.96
N ALA A 357 15.42 -20.83 -1.25
CA ALA A 357 16.43 -21.87 -1.48
C ALA A 357 15.98 -22.72 -2.66
N ASP A 358 16.89 -23.02 -3.56
CA ASP A 358 16.68 -23.94 -4.70
C ASP A 358 16.46 -25.39 -4.26
#